data_d4d956eb7292c3da882ad74826f7dcf8
#
_entry.id   d4d956eb7292c3da882ad74826f7dcf8
#
_cell.length_a   1.000
_cell.length_b   1.000
_cell.length_c   1.000
_cell.angle_alpha   90.00
_cell.angle_beta   90.00
_cell.angle_gamma   90.00
#
_symmetry.space_group_name_H-M   'P 1'
#
loop_
_entity.id
_entity.type
_entity.pdbx_description
1 polymer ?
#
loop_
_entity_poly.entity_id
_entity_poly.type
_entity_poly.pdbx_seq_one_letter_code
_entity_poly.pdbx_strand_id
1 'polypeptide(L)'
;IAFYVYKSGLRAIGWTNVLQGVLMFCLSILVGLFVLYTAMGNFSIGDAFRTLQEVSPQHLTLPGAMDNFPPVYWTTSILISIFSFWPQFWVWASGAKDEDTARRQYLYVPVFYFVMIPMMIVGLVCVFAYTEFNGESTDQVALQYCLDNLPWWITGLLGAGILAAI
;
A
#
# COMPACT_ATOMS: atom_id res chain seq x y z
N ILE A 1 15.41 -1.13 16.91
CA ILE A 1 14.88 0.27 16.93
C ILE A 1 15.33 0.97 18.20
N ALA A 2 15.00 0.51 19.42
CA ALA A 2 15.29 1.18 20.68
C ALA A 2 16.76 1.62 20.84
N PHE A 3 17.72 0.80 20.39
CA PHE A 3 19.15 1.07 20.56
C PHE A 3 19.67 2.28 19.75
N TYR A 4 19.27 2.42 18.51
CA TYR A 4 19.73 3.56 17.71
C TYR A 4 18.92 4.84 17.99
N VAL A 5 17.66 4.71 18.39
CA VAL A 5 16.84 5.84 18.84
C VAL A 5 17.40 6.45 20.11
N TYR A 6 17.87 5.62 21.04
CA TYR A 6 18.50 6.08 22.27
C TYR A 6 19.75 6.95 22.01
N LYS A 7 20.58 6.58 21.02
CA LYS A 7 21.82 7.33 20.71
C LYS A 7 21.61 8.58 19.83
N SER A 8 20.69 8.52 18.88
CA SER A 8 20.63 9.54 17.81
C SER A 8 19.27 10.24 17.70
N GLY A 9 18.27 9.84 18.50
CA GLY A 9 16.95 10.46 18.58
C GLY A 9 16.18 10.46 17.25
N LEU A 10 15.31 11.44 17.06
CA LEU A 10 14.44 11.58 15.89
C LEU A 10 15.19 11.66 14.56
N ARG A 11 16.43 12.16 14.57
CA ARG A 11 17.22 12.28 13.33
C ARG A 11 17.59 10.91 12.72
N ALA A 12 17.91 9.93 13.57
CA ALA A 12 18.18 8.57 13.08
C ALA A 12 16.93 7.93 12.50
N ILE A 13 15.78 8.10 13.17
CA ILE A 13 14.49 7.62 12.68
C ILE A 13 14.19 8.24 11.32
N GLY A 14 14.42 9.55 11.16
CA GLY A 14 14.21 10.26 9.88
C GLY A 14 15.00 9.61 8.74
N TRP A 15 16.29 9.36 8.92
CA TRP A 15 17.13 8.74 7.89
C TRP A 15 16.74 7.30 7.56
N THR A 16 16.44 6.49 8.56
CA THR A 16 15.98 5.11 8.35
C THR A 16 14.65 5.09 7.61
N ASN A 17 13.71 5.98 7.94
CA ASN A 17 12.42 6.07 7.26
C ASN A 17 12.56 6.53 5.81
N VAL A 18 13.49 7.44 5.49
CA VAL A 18 13.77 7.84 4.10
C VAL A 18 14.27 6.66 3.29
N LEU A 19 15.29 5.94 3.80
CA LEU A 19 15.84 4.78 3.11
C LEU A 19 14.76 3.69 2.90
N GLN A 20 14.00 3.40 3.96
CA GLN A 20 12.91 2.44 3.92
C GLN A 20 11.79 2.87 2.97
N GLY A 21 11.41 4.15 2.99
CA GLY A 21 10.41 4.71 2.09
C GLY A 21 10.80 4.58 0.62
N VAL A 22 12.06 4.87 0.27
CA VAL A 22 12.58 4.69 -1.09
C VAL A 22 12.57 3.21 -1.49
N LEU A 23 13.02 2.33 -0.61
CA LEU A 23 13.00 0.89 -0.86
C LEU A 23 11.58 0.39 -1.11
N MET A 24 10.63 0.73 -0.24
CA MET A 24 9.23 0.34 -0.35
C MET A 24 8.59 0.89 -1.62
N PHE A 25 8.92 2.14 -1.99
CA PHE A 25 8.45 2.75 -3.24
C PHE A 25 8.92 1.96 -4.46
N CYS A 26 10.21 1.67 -4.55
CA CYS A 26 10.77 0.89 -5.65
C CYS A 26 10.20 -0.54 -5.70
N LEU A 27 10.10 -1.20 -4.55
CA LEU A 27 9.56 -2.55 -4.47
C LEU A 27 8.08 -2.61 -4.83
N SER A 28 7.27 -1.65 -4.39
CA SER A 28 5.85 -1.64 -4.73
C SER A 28 5.61 -1.49 -6.22
N ILE A 29 6.35 -0.60 -6.89
CA ILE A 29 6.29 -0.43 -8.35
C ILE A 29 6.72 -1.73 -9.05
N LEU A 30 7.85 -2.30 -8.64
CA LEU A 30 8.39 -3.50 -9.24
C LEU A 30 7.41 -4.67 -9.09
N VAL A 31 6.89 -4.91 -7.88
CA VAL A 31 5.92 -5.99 -7.61
C VAL A 31 4.62 -5.75 -8.37
N GLY A 32 4.08 -4.52 -8.34
CA GLY A 32 2.85 -4.19 -9.08
C GLY A 32 2.97 -4.43 -10.58
N LEU A 33 4.10 -4.04 -11.19
CA LEU A 33 4.35 -4.28 -12.61
C LEU A 33 4.51 -5.77 -12.94
N PHE A 34 5.25 -6.52 -12.10
CA PHE A 34 5.41 -7.96 -12.31
C PHE A 34 4.08 -8.71 -12.15
N VAL A 35 3.30 -8.39 -11.12
CA VAL A 35 1.98 -8.99 -10.90
C VAL A 35 1.06 -8.70 -12.09
N LEU A 36 1.04 -7.47 -12.58
CA LEU A 36 0.25 -7.11 -13.75
C LEU A 36 0.68 -7.88 -15.00
N TYR A 37 1.99 -7.97 -15.23
CA TYR A 37 2.55 -8.70 -16.37
C TYR A 37 2.26 -10.21 -16.29
N THR A 38 2.42 -10.82 -15.13
CA THR A 38 2.15 -12.27 -14.96
C THR A 38 0.68 -12.61 -15.11
N ALA A 39 -0.21 -11.71 -14.71
CA ALA A 39 -1.66 -11.91 -14.78
C ALA A 39 -2.23 -11.65 -16.19
N MET A 40 -1.76 -10.59 -16.85
CA MET A 40 -2.35 -10.09 -18.11
C MET A 40 -1.49 -10.38 -19.34
N GLY A 41 -0.22 -10.76 -19.17
CA GLY A 41 0.76 -10.87 -20.26
C GLY A 41 1.19 -9.51 -20.84
N ASN A 42 0.68 -8.42 -20.29
CA ASN A 42 0.99 -7.05 -20.69
C ASN A 42 0.98 -6.11 -19.48
N PHE A 43 1.32 -4.83 -19.66
CA PHE A 43 1.32 -3.80 -18.62
C PHE A 43 0.05 -2.92 -18.67
N SER A 44 -1.05 -3.43 -19.21
CA SER A 44 -2.30 -2.67 -19.36
C SER A 44 -3.15 -2.78 -18.09
N ILE A 45 -3.18 -1.72 -17.30
CA ILE A 45 -4.08 -1.60 -16.15
C ILE A 45 -5.55 -1.62 -16.63
N GLY A 46 -5.82 -1.07 -17.81
CA GLY A 46 -7.17 -1.07 -18.39
C GLY A 46 -7.72 -2.47 -18.66
N ASP A 47 -6.87 -3.40 -19.10
CA ASP A 47 -7.28 -4.78 -19.34
C ASP A 47 -7.55 -5.50 -18.00
N ALA A 48 -6.76 -5.23 -16.97
CA ALA A 48 -7.03 -5.76 -15.64
C ALA A 48 -8.39 -5.28 -15.08
N PHE A 49 -8.75 -4.02 -15.28
CA PHE A 49 -10.09 -3.53 -14.90
C PHE A 49 -11.21 -4.16 -15.72
N ARG A 50 -11.01 -4.38 -17.02
CA ARG A 50 -12.01 -5.08 -17.84
C ARG A 50 -12.20 -6.51 -17.38
N THR A 51 -11.13 -7.24 -17.13
CA THR A 51 -11.19 -8.60 -16.58
C THR A 51 -11.91 -8.63 -15.24
N LEU A 52 -11.64 -7.67 -14.35
CA LEU A 52 -12.35 -7.58 -13.09
C LEU A 52 -13.85 -7.29 -13.30
N GLN A 53 -14.19 -6.44 -14.25
CA GLN A 53 -15.60 -6.13 -14.57
C GLN A 53 -16.36 -7.38 -15.08
N GLU A 54 -15.68 -8.28 -15.78
CA GLU A 54 -16.27 -9.52 -16.28
C GLU A 54 -16.38 -10.59 -15.17
N VAL A 55 -15.36 -10.73 -14.33
CA VAL A 55 -15.28 -11.79 -13.31
C VAL A 55 -16.01 -11.40 -12.03
N SER A 56 -15.88 -10.15 -11.60
CA SER A 56 -16.37 -9.74 -10.28
C SER A 56 -16.75 -8.25 -10.25
N PRO A 57 -17.83 -7.84 -10.95
CA PRO A 57 -18.24 -6.44 -11.09
C PRO A 57 -18.55 -5.76 -9.75
N GLN A 58 -18.93 -6.53 -8.72
CA GLN A 58 -19.24 -6.01 -7.40
C GLN A 58 -18.02 -5.31 -6.73
N HIS A 59 -16.80 -5.67 -7.09
CA HIS A 59 -15.60 -5.02 -6.55
C HIS A 59 -15.34 -3.64 -7.16
N LEU A 60 -16.01 -3.29 -8.25
CA LEU A 60 -15.92 -1.99 -8.90
C LEU A 60 -17.02 -1.02 -8.47
N THR A 61 -17.93 -1.45 -7.61
CA THR A 61 -19.04 -0.64 -7.11
C THR A 61 -18.87 -0.31 -5.63
N LEU A 62 -19.39 0.83 -5.18
CA LEU A 62 -19.53 1.12 -3.77
C LEU A 62 -20.92 0.65 -3.29
N PRO A 63 -20.96 -0.03 -2.16
CA PRO A 63 -19.97 -0.28 -1.10
C PRO A 63 -18.97 -1.41 -1.37
N GLY A 64 -18.85 -1.91 -2.58
CA GLY A 64 -17.97 -3.01 -2.94
C GLY A 64 -18.63 -4.38 -2.75
N ALA A 65 -17.82 -5.45 -2.68
CA ALA A 65 -18.31 -6.82 -2.50
C ALA A 65 -18.89 -7.10 -1.09
N MET A 66 -18.74 -6.14 -0.17
CA MET A 66 -19.25 -6.27 1.20
C MET A 66 -20.59 -5.55 1.35
N ASP A 67 -21.69 -6.25 1.16
CA ASP A 67 -23.06 -5.72 1.29
C ASP A 67 -23.41 -5.22 2.72
N ASN A 68 -22.57 -5.52 3.70
CA ASN A 68 -22.83 -5.25 5.10
C ASN A 68 -22.39 -3.86 5.60
N PHE A 69 -21.75 -3.05 4.76
CA PHE A 69 -21.31 -1.71 5.15
C PHE A 69 -22.36 -0.66 4.75
N PRO A 70 -23.09 -0.08 5.70
CA PRO A 70 -24.06 0.96 5.39
C PRO A 70 -23.35 2.22 4.83
N PRO A 71 -24.02 3.04 4.00
CA PRO A 71 -23.44 4.28 3.46
C PRO A 71 -22.86 5.21 4.53
N VAL A 72 -23.41 5.18 5.74
CA VAL A 72 -22.92 5.93 6.90
C VAL A 72 -21.49 5.52 7.27
N TYR A 73 -21.15 4.24 7.16
CA TYR A 73 -19.78 3.75 7.43
C TYR A 73 -18.77 4.40 6.48
N TRP A 74 -19.06 4.41 5.20
CA TRP A 74 -18.18 5.02 4.19
C TRP A 74 -18.05 6.52 4.36
N THR A 75 -19.17 7.21 4.59
CA THR A 75 -19.17 8.65 4.85
C THR A 75 -18.36 8.99 6.10
N THR A 76 -18.55 8.25 7.17
CA THR A 76 -17.82 8.43 8.43
C THR A 76 -16.32 8.14 8.23
N SER A 77 -15.97 7.07 7.53
CA SER A 77 -14.58 6.70 7.23
C SER A 77 -13.87 7.77 6.40
N ILE A 78 -14.54 8.32 5.38
CA ILE A 78 -14.02 9.42 4.57
C ILE A 78 -13.83 10.67 5.43
N LEU A 79 -14.82 11.05 6.23
CA LEU A 79 -14.72 12.20 7.12
C LEU A 79 -13.59 12.04 8.14
N ILE A 80 -13.51 10.89 8.79
CA ILE A 80 -12.42 10.58 9.72
C ILE A 80 -11.07 10.65 9.01
N SER A 81 -10.96 10.15 7.79
CA SER A 81 -9.71 10.19 7.00
C SER A 81 -9.29 11.61 6.63
N ILE A 82 -10.24 12.48 6.28
CA ILE A 82 -9.99 13.89 5.97
C ILE A 82 -9.58 14.67 7.23
N PHE A 83 -10.24 14.38 8.36
CA PHE A 83 -10.01 15.07 9.62
C PHE A 83 -9.12 14.27 10.58
N SER A 84 -8.57 13.12 10.15
CA SER A 84 -7.77 12.31 11.04
C SER A 84 -6.45 12.99 11.34
N PHE A 85 -6.43 13.52 12.50
CA PHE A 85 -5.24 14.00 13.17
C PHE A 85 -4.41 12.80 13.62
N TRP A 86 -3.72 12.16 12.70
CA TRP A 86 -2.77 11.13 13.05
C TRP A 86 -1.69 11.75 13.94
N PRO A 87 -1.53 11.32 15.17
CA PRO A 87 -0.60 11.94 16.13
C PRO A 87 0.82 12.05 15.59
N GLN A 88 1.23 11.10 14.76
CA GLN A 88 2.56 11.11 14.16
C GLN A 88 2.79 12.27 13.16
N PHE A 89 1.76 12.79 12.49
CA PHE A 89 1.92 13.98 11.65
C PHE A 89 2.28 15.22 12.49
N TRP A 90 1.69 15.33 13.67
CA TRP A 90 2.01 16.39 14.62
C TRP A 90 3.43 16.26 15.17
N VAL A 91 3.85 15.04 15.50
CA VAL A 91 5.21 14.78 15.97
C VAL A 91 6.23 15.15 14.89
N TRP A 92 5.99 14.77 13.64
CA TRP A 92 6.89 15.12 12.53
C TRP A 92 6.88 16.61 12.22
N ALA A 93 5.72 17.26 12.27
CA ALA A 93 5.61 18.70 12.07
C ALA A 93 6.34 19.50 13.18
N SER A 94 6.21 19.08 14.44
CA SER A 94 6.90 19.71 15.57
C SER A 94 8.41 19.47 15.57
N GLY A 95 8.89 18.39 14.93
CA GLY A 95 10.31 18.11 14.73
C GLY A 95 10.93 18.81 13.53
N ALA A 96 10.15 19.55 12.75
CA ALA A 96 10.66 20.29 11.59
C ALA A 96 11.56 21.44 12.01
N LYS A 97 12.59 21.71 11.20
CA LYS A 97 13.56 22.79 11.47
C LYS A 97 12.93 24.19 11.45
N ASP A 98 11.98 24.39 10.56
CA ASP A 98 11.30 25.64 10.32
C ASP A 98 9.87 25.41 9.76
N GLU A 99 9.05 26.46 9.75
CA GLU A 99 7.68 26.42 9.24
C GLU A 99 7.61 26.02 7.76
N ASP A 100 8.57 26.46 6.97
CA ASP A 100 8.64 26.16 5.53
C ASP A 100 8.88 24.68 5.28
N THR A 101 9.72 24.05 6.08
CA THR A 101 9.96 22.60 6.05
C THR A 101 8.70 21.83 6.42
N ALA A 102 7.99 22.25 7.47
CA ALA A 102 6.73 21.64 7.86
C ALA A 102 5.67 21.76 6.76
N ARG A 103 5.55 22.95 6.14
CA ARG A 103 4.62 23.18 5.02
C ARG A 103 4.94 22.31 3.80
N ARG A 104 6.21 22.21 3.41
CA ARG A 104 6.65 21.35 2.29
C ARG A 104 6.39 19.87 2.56
N GLN A 105 6.53 19.43 3.77
CA GLN A 105 6.18 18.04 4.16
C GLN A 105 4.75 17.70 3.75
N TYR A 106 3.77 18.56 4.07
CA TYR A 106 2.38 18.33 3.70
C TYR A 106 2.13 18.35 2.18
N LEU A 107 2.93 19.09 1.42
CA LEU A 107 2.85 19.09 -0.05
C LEU A 107 3.40 17.78 -0.66
N TYR A 108 4.39 17.15 -0.02
CA TYR A 108 5.01 15.92 -0.53
C TYR A 108 4.28 14.64 -0.07
N VAL A 109 3.53 14.70 1.01
CA VAL A 109 2.76 13.54 1.50
C VAL A 109 1.87 12.92 0.42
N PRO A 110 1.08 13.67 -0.37
CA PRO A 110 0.28 13.10 -1.44
C PRO A 110 1.10 12.33 -2.49
N VAL A 111 2.31 12.81 -2.79
CA VAL A 111 3.22 12.12 -3.74
C VAL A 111 3.59 10.73 -3.22
N PHE A 112 3.78 10.59 -1.91
CA PHE A 112 4.08 9.30 -1.30
C PHE A 112 2.90 8.32 -1.41
N TYR A 113 1.66 8.80 -1.44
CA TYR A 113 0.48 7.95 -1.63
C TYR A 113 0.41 7.28 -3.01
N PHE A 114 1.17 7.73 -4.01
CA PHE A 114 1.29 7.02 -5.29
C PHE A 114 1.85 5.60 -5.13
N VAL A 115 2.53 5.28 -4.02
CA VAL A 115 2.92 3.91 -3.63
C VAL A 115 1.70 2.99 -3.52
N MET A 116 0.54 3.52 -3.16
CA MET A 116 -0.68 2.73 -3.02
C MET A 116 -1.19 2.18 -4.36
N ILE A 117 -0.94 2.87 -5.48
CA ILE A 117 -1.43 2.46 -6.80
C ILE A 117 -0.92 1.06 -7.20
N PRO A 118 0.38 0.76 -7.16
CA PRO A 118 0.86 -0.59 -7.43
C PRO A 118 0.28 -1.65 -6.48
N MET A 119 0.10 -1.31 -5.20
CA MET A 119 -0.51 -2.23 -4.23
C MET A 119 -1.99 -2.49 -4.54
N MET A 120 -2.72 -1.48 -5.00
CA MET A 120 -4.10 -1.66 -5.48
C MET A 120 -4.16 -2.57 -6.71
N ILE A 121 -3.18 -2.49 -7.62
CA ILE A 121 -3.07 -3.39 -8.79
C ILE A 121 -2.87 -4.83 -8.31
N VAL A 122 -2.00 -5.06 -7.34
CA VAL A 122 -1.80 -6.41 -6.75
C VAL A 122 -3.11 -6.93 -6.18
N GLY A 123 -3.81 -6.12 -5.38
CA GLY A 123 -5.12 -6.50 -4.82
C GLY A 123 -6.15 -6.82 -5.91
N LEU A 124 -6.22 -6.00 -6.95
CA LEU A 124 -7.13 -6.18 -8.08
C LEU A 124 -6.86 -7.49 -8.83
N VAL A 125 -5.59 -7.80 -9.09
CA VAL A 125 -5.21 -9.07 -9.73
C VAL A 125 -5.59 -10.26 -8.84
N CYS A 126 -5.35 -10.19 -7.53
CA CYS A 126 -5.68 -11.26 -6.61
C CYS A 126 -7.17 -11.61 -6.60
N VAL A 127 -8.06 -10.63 -6.79
CA VAL A 127 -9.52 -10.86 -6.82
C VAL A 127 -9.93 -11.81 -7.94
N PHE A 128 -9.35 -11.68 -9.12
CA PHE A 128 -9.71 -12.55 -10.24
C PHE A 128 -8.79 -13.78 -10.40
N ALA A 129 -7.59 -13.75 -9.82
CA ALA A 129 -6.69 -14.91 -9.85
C ALA A 129 -7.08 -15.99 -8.83
N TYR A 130 -7.67 -15.59 -7.71
CA TYR A 130 -8.06 -16.49 -6.63
C TYR A 130 -9.53 -16.27 -6.24
N THR A 131 -10.44 -16.75 -7.07
CA THR A 131 -11.89 -16.64 -6.85
C THR A 131 -12.43 -17.49 -5.70
N GLU A 132 -11.66 -18.45 -5.21
CA GLU A 132 -12.08 -19.41 -4.18
C GLU A 132 -11.57 -19.09 -2.76
N PHE A 133 -10.87 -17.96 -2.58
CA PHE A 133 -10.42 -17.54 -1.25
C PHE A 133 -11.60 -17.07 -0.40
N ASN A 134 -11.90 -17.81 0.65
CA ASN A 134 -12.98 -17.51 1.59
C ASN A 134 -12.42 -17.10 2.96
N GLY A 135 -12.76 -15.88 3.39
CA GLY A 135 -12.67 -15.44 4.77
C GLY A 135 -11.26 -15.32 5.37
N GLU A 136 -10.87 -16.26 6.20
CA GLU A 136 -9.69 -16.15 7.07
C GLU A 136 -8.34 -16.06 6.33
N SER A 137 -8.24 -16.55 5.11
CA SER A 137 -7.01 -16.54 4.31
C SER A 137 -6.89 -15.33 3.37
N THR A 138 -7.86 -14.43 3.34
CA THR A 138 -7.88 -13.28 2.42
C THR A 138 -6.68 -12.35 2.61
N ASP A 139 -6.20 -12.19 3.84
CA ASP A 139 -5.04 -11.35 4.16
C ASP A 139 -3.72 -11.90 3.57
N GLN A 140 -3.68 -13.19 3.26
CA GLN A 140 -2.49 -13.86 2.73
C GLN A 140 -2.50 -13.98 1.20
N VAL A 141 -3.62 -13.66 0.54
CA VAL A 141 -3.81 -13.87 -0.91
C VAL A 141 -2.72 -13.18 -1.74
N ALA A 142 -2.41 -11.93 -1.42
CA ALA A 142 -1.39 -11.19 -2.14
C ALA A 142 0.01 -11.80 -2.00
N LEU A 143 0.34 -12.28 -0.80
CA LEU A 143 1.61 -12.97 -0.54
C LEU A 143 1.66 -14.31 -1.27
N GLN A 144 0.57 -15.07 -1.22
CA GLN A 144 0.45 -16.36 -1.92
C GLN A 144 0.61 -16.17 -3.43
N TYR A 145 -0.07 -15.17 -4.02
CA TYR A 145 0.10 -14.86 -5.44
C TYR A 145 1.57 -14.57 -5.80
N CYS A 146 2.25 -13.80 -4.96
CA CYS A 146 3.67 -13.49 -5.16
C CYS A 146 4.55 -14.73 -5.06
N LEU A 147 4.26 -15.65 -4.12
CA LEU A 147 5.00 -16.90 -3.96
C LEU A 147 4.83 -17.82 -5.17
N ASP A 148 3.61 -17.91 -5.72
CA ASP A 148 3.27 -18.82 -6.79
C ASP A 148 3.72 -18.33 -8.18
N ASN A 149 3.71 -17.01 -8.41
CA ASN A 149 3.83 -16.44 -9.75
C ASN A 149 5.08 -15.58 -9.96
N LEU A 150 5.74 -15.12 -8.90
CA LEU A 150 6.91 -14.26 -9.01
C LEU A 150 8.23 -15.01 -8.83
N PRO A 151 9.32 -14.54 -9.46
CA PRO A 151 10.64 -15.09 -9.22
C PRO A 151 11.01 -15.03 -7.73
N TRP A 152 11.66 -16.06 -7.22
CA TRP A 152 12.05 -16.21 -5.82
C TRP A 152 12.79 -15.00 -5.23
N TRP A 153 13.59 -14.29 -6.03
CA TRP A 153 14.34 -13.14 -5.60
C TRP A 153 13.44 -11.89 -5.38
N ILE A 154 12.36 -11.73 -6.16
CA ILE A 154 11.37 -10.65 -5.94
C ILE A 154 10.59 -10.94 -4.66
N THR A 155 10.14 -12.17 -4.49
CA THR A 155 9.41 -12.58 -3.28
C THR A 155 10.28 -12.46 -2.03
N GLY A 156 11.57 -12.80 -2.14
CA GLY A 156 12.55 -12.59 -1.07
C GLY A 156 12.75 -11.11 -0.73
N LEU A 157 12.83 -10.23 -1.73
CA LEU A 157 12.91 -8.78 -1.52
C LEU A 157 11.62 -8.21 -0.90
N LEU A 158 10.45 -8.71 -1.31
CA LEU A 158 9.17 -8.34 -0.72
C LEU A 158 9.14 -8.71 0.77
N GLY A 159 9.52 -9.94 1.10
CA GLY A 159 9.60 -10.39 2.49
C GLY A 159 10.58 -9.56 3.32
N ALA A 160 11.76 -9.25 2.77
CA ALA A 160 12.72 -8.38 3.43
C ALA A 160 12.18 -6.95 3.62
N GLY A 161 11.43 -6.41 2.64
CA GLY A 161 10.77 -5.12 2.74
C GLY A 161 9.72 -5.08 3.85
N ILE A 162 8.88 -6.12 3.95
CA ILE A 162 7.89 -6.26 5.03
C ILE A 162 8.56 -6.33 6.39
N LEU A 163 9.61 -7.16 6.52
CA LEU A 163 10.35 -7.27 7.79
C LEU A 163 11.06 -5.97 8.17
N ALA A 164 11.52 -5.18 7.19
CA ALA A 164 12.12 -3.88 7.45
C ALA A 164 11.10 -2.81 7.88
N ALA A 165 9.80 -3.03 7.59
CA ALA A 165 8.71 -2.13 7.97
C ALA A 165 8.22 -2.32 9.41
N ILE A 166 8.53 -3.46 10.02
CA ILE A 166 8.20 -3.82 11.41
C ILE A 166 9.31 -3.36 12.35
#